data_bce28be8e6807b99db3b0799a315eee7
#
_entry.id   bce28be8e6807b99db3b0799a315eee7
#
_cell.length_a   1.000
_cell.length_b   1.000
_cell.length_c   1.000
_cell.angle_alpha   90.00
_cell.angle_beta   90.00
_cell.angle_gamma   90.00
#
_symmetry.space_group_name_H-M   'P 1'
#
loop_
_entity.id
_entity.type
_entity.pdbx_description
1 polymer ?
#
loop_
_entity_poly.entity_id
_entity_poly.type
_entity_poly.pdbx_seq_one_letter_code
_entity_poly.pdbx_strand_id
1 'polypeptide(L)'
;MISYPRLLSLAAALTLSSALTACMGPQVGSLSPVPLTPTQRFTLQVEPGVERIALAVHETGLTANQTEALSSLANGFGIEGAQVLRIEAPSGDDPVSADFAYRIKAELEHRGIGPIQVVAYSAPDPRAPVLVGYETLRAVIPQCGTQWESLTRTGTNETPSNFGCAVTANLAAQIDNPRDIIQPRGMTPSNAARRSVVFDNYRKGEATAAPQEELVANQRVSQAVN
;
A
#
# COMPACT_ATOMS: atom_id res chain seq x y z
N MET A 1 -4.21 -67.85 -45.24
CA MET A 1 -2.74 -67.61 -45.17
C MET A 1 -2.52 -66.09 -45.23
N ILE A 2 -2.29 -65.46 -44.12
CA ILE A 2 -2.01 -63.98 -44.06
C ILE A 2 -0.58 -63.79 -44.48
N SER A 3 -0.38 -63.00 -45.50
CA SER A 3 0.93 -62.79 -46.16
C SER A 3 1.89 -62.01 -45.17
N TYR A 4 3.07 -62.59 -44.88
CA TYR A 4 4.10 -62.02 -43.99
C TYR A 4 4.47 -60.54 -44.26
N PRO A 5 4.50 -60.02 -45.50
CA PRO A 5 4.79 -58.63 -45.75
C PRO A 5 3.77 -57.62 -45.19
N ARG A 6 2.49 -58.03 -45.02
CA ARG A 6 1.45 -57.17 -44.46
C ARG A 6 1.54 -57.06 -42.93
N LEU A 7 2.06 -58.09 -42.25
CA LEU A 7 2.32 -58.06 -40.80
C LEU A 7 3.49 -57.17 -40.46
N LEU A 8 4.55 -57.19 -41.29
CA LEU A 8 5.70 -56.32 -41.12
C LEU A 8 5.40 -54.84 -41.35
N SER A 9 4.55 -54.51 -42.31
CA SER A 9 4.12 -53.11 -42.52
C SER A 9 3.20 -52.58 -41.41
N LEU A 10 2.33 -53.45 -40.83
CA LEU A 10 1.54 -53.08 -39.68
C LEU A 10 2.35 -52.87 -38.39
N ALA A 11 3.37 -53.70 -38.16
CA ALA A 11 4.25 -53.57 -37.03
C ALA A 11 5.12 -52.26 -37.12
N ALA A 12 5.60 -51.91 -38.33
CA ALA A 12 6.34 -50.69 -38.57
C ALA A 12 5.48 -49.43 -38.41
N ALA A 13 4.20 -49.47 -38.78
CA ALA A 13 3.29 -48.36 -38.59
C ALA A 13 2.90 -48.15 -37.10
N LEU A 14 2.77 -49.23 -36.32
CA LEU A 14 2.53 -49.13 -34.86
C LEU A 14 3.73 -48.57 -34.10
N THR A 15 4.95 -48.92 -34.47
CA THR A 15 6.16 -48.40 -33.82
C THR A 15 6.40 -46.91 -34.15
N LEU A 16 6.05 -46.47 -35.35
CA LEU A 16 6.19 -45.07 -35.75
C LEU A 16 5.17 -44.17 -35.06
N SER A 17 3.94 -44.67 -34.79
CA SER A 17 2.91 -43.91 -34.06
C SER A 17 3.24 -43.74 -32.55
N SER A 18 3.93 -44.69 -31.92
CA SER A 18 4.36 -44.56 -30.51
C SER A 18 5.55 -43.60 -30.33
N ALA A 19 6.34 -43.34 -31.34
CA ALA A 19 7.45 -42.40 -31.27
C ALA A 19 6.98 -40.91 -31.32
N LEU A 20 5.81 -40.63 -31.89
CA LEU A 20 5.28 -39.26 -31.93
C LEU A 20 4.60 -38.80 -30.61
N THR A 21 4.26 -39.71 -29.70
CA THR A 21 3.68 -39.32 -28.41
C THR A 21 4.72 -38.98 -27.32
N ALA A 22 5.98 -39.24 -27.57
CA ALA A 22 7.07 -38.95 -26.60
C ALA A 22 7.36 -37.45 -26.40
N CYS A 23 6.84 -36.57 -27.26
CA CYS A 23 6.97 -35.12 -27.11
C CYS A 23 5.81 -34.43 -26.38
N MET A 24 4.76 -35.18 -26.05
CA MET A 24 3.75 -34.65 -25.13
C MET A 24 4.20 -34.96 -23.71
N GLY A 25 5.07 -34.10 -23.18
CA GLY A 25 5.36 -34.08 -21.73
C GLY A 25 4.05 -34.00 -20.95
N PRO A 26 4.04 -34.45 -19.67
CA PRO A 26 2.85 -34.32 -18.84
C PRO A 26 2.37 -32.89 -18.92
N GLN A 27 1.12 -32.68 -19.33
CA GLN A 27 0.47 -31.37 -19.15
C GLN A 27 0.44 -31.12 -17.65
N VAL A 28 1.46 -30.43 -17.16
CA VAL A 28 1.42 -29.83 -15.83
C VAL A 28 0.22 -28.91 -15.90
N GLY A 29 -0.86 -29.30 -15.20
CA GLY A 29 -2.06 -28.48 -15.12
C GLY A 29 -1.66 -27.04 -14.92
N SER A 30 -2.37 -26.11 -15.51
CA SER A 30 -2.06 -24.68 -15.57
C SER A 30 -1.72 -24.12 -14.19
N LEU A 31 -0.48 -24.35 -13.76
CA LEU A 31 0.10 -23.61 -12.68
C LEU A 31 0.21 -22.19 -13.20
N SER A 32 -0.49 -21.29 -12.58
CA SER A 32 -0.27 -19.85 -12.82
C SER A 32 1.24 -19.63 -12.84
N PRO A 33 1.77 -18.97 -13.86
CA PRO A 33 3.21 -18.76 -13.96
C PRO A 33 3.73 -18.18 -12.66
N VAL A 34 4.76 -18.79 -12.08
CA VAL A 34 5.36 -18.31 -10.84
C VAL A 34 5.77 -16.86 -11.08
N PRO A 35 5.34 -15.91 -10.23
CA PRO A 35 5.70 -14.52 -10.39
C PRO A 35 7.22 -14.36 -10.46
N LEU A 36 7.71 -13.68 -11.51
CA LEU A 36 9.15 -13.53 -11.77
C LEU A 36 9.81 -12.53 -10.82
N THR A 37 9.03 -11.60 -10.27
CA THR A 37 9.56 -10.57 -9.36
C THR A 37 9.04 -10.74 -7.94
N PRO A 38 9.80 -10.32 -6.92
CA PRO A 38 9.35 -10.35 -5.53
C PRO A 38 8.02 -9.64 -5.31
N THR A 39 7.82 -8.49 -5.97
CA THR A 39 6.63 -7.66 -5.88
C THR A 39 5.40 -8.30 -6.53
N GLN A 40 5.59 -9.20 -7.50
CA GLN A 40 4.48 -9.97 -8.08
C GLN A 40 4.01 -11.09 -7.15
N ARG A 41 4.92 -11.66 -6.35
CA ARG A 41 4.59 -12.73 -5.39
C ARG A 41 3.93 -12.17 -4.12
N PHE A 42 4.47 -11.06 -3.61
CA PHE A 42 3.98 -10.35 -2.44
C PHE A 42 3.53 -8.96 -2.85
N THR A 43 2.33 -8.87 -3.42
CA THR A 43 1.76 -7.58 -3.83
C THR A 43 1.44 -6.73 -2.61
N LEU A 44 1.77 -5.45 -2.69
CA LEU A 44 1.36 -4.48 -1.69
C LEU A 44 -0.16 -4.31 -1.77
N GLN A 45 -0.83 -4.55 -0.66
CA GLN A 45 -2.28 -4.49 -0.54
C GLN A 45 -2.69 -3.44 0.48
N VAL A 46 -3.92 -2.97 0.37
CA VAL A 46 -4.54 -2.05 1.32
C VAL A 46 -5.87 -2.61 1.78
N GLU A 47 -6.23 -2.27 3.00
CA GLU A 47 -7.53 -2.58 3.60
C GLU A 47 -8.19 -1.29 4.10
N PRO A 48 -9.54 -1.22 4.13
CA PRO A 48 -10.25 -0.12 4.76
C PRO A 48 -9.90 -0.04 6.24
N GLY A 49 -9.67 1.19 6.72
CA GLY A 49 -9.46 1.52 8.11
C GLY A 49 -10.35 2.69 8.53
N VAL A 50 -10.37 2.98 9.80
CA VAL A 50 -11.03 4.15 10.36
C VAL A 50 -10.06 4.84 11.31
N GLU A 51 -9.80 6.12 11.06
CA GLU A 51 -9.14 6.97 12.02
C GLU A 51 -10.20 7.69 12.84
N ARG A 52 -10.18 7.50 14.17
CA ARG A 52 -11.25 7.98 15.02
C ARG A 52 -10.75 8.36 16.41
N ILE A 53 -11.26 9.49 16.93
CA ILE A 53 -11.08 9.91 18.31
C ILE A 53 -12.42 9.93 19.06
N ALA A 54 -12.38 9.70 20.36
CA ALA A 54 -13.55 9.78 21.26
C ALA A 54 -13.39 10.99 22.17
N LEU A 55 -14.37 11.88 22.15
CA LEU A 55 -14.37 13.12 22.94
C LEU A 55 -15.44 13.05 24.02
N ALA A 56 -15.03 13.13 25.27
CA ALA A 56 -15.96 13.22 26.39
C ALA A 56 -16.81 14.50 26.30
N VAL A 57 -18.09 14.36 26.54
CA VAL A 57 -19.06 15.48 26.50
C VAL A 57 -18.89 16.39 27.72
N HIS A 58 -18.73 17.69 27.47
CA HIS A 58 -18.63 18.74 28.49
C HIS A 58 -19.65 19.85 28.23
N GLU A 59 -20.34 20.30 29.30
CA GLU A 59 -21.29 21.40 29.21
C GLU A 59 -20.64 22.74 28.82
N THR A 60 -19.40 22.94 29.25
CA THR A 60 -18.63 24.15 28.95
C THR A 60 -18.05 24.20 27.53
N GLY A 61 -18.20 23.09 26.73
CA GLY A 61 -17.68 22.98 25.40
C GLY A 61 -16.34 22.25 25.34
N LEU A 62 -15.58 22.45 24.25
CA LEU A 62 -14.31 21.76 24.01
C LEU A 62 -13.21 22.22 24.95
N THR A 63 -12.51 21.29 25.54
CA THR A 63 -11.27 21.56 26.31
C THR A 63 -10.10 21.81 25.36
N ALA A 64 -9.02 22.41 25.85
CA ALA A 64 -7.80 22.66 25.07
C ALA A 64 -7.22 21.36 24.46
N ASN A 65 -7.16 20.28 25.25
CA ASN A 65 -6.68 18.98 24.78
C ASN A 65 -7.57 18.38 23.69
N GLN A 66 -8.90 18.56 23.81
CA GLN A 66 -9.85 18.10 22.77
C GLN A 66 -9.69 18.91 21.48
N THR A 67 -9.48 20.21 21.59
CA THR A 67 -9.21 21.08 20.43
C THR A 67 -7.91 20.69 19.73
N GLU A 68 -6.88 20.34 20.48
CA GLU A 68 -5.62 19.84 19.92
C GLU A 68 -5.79 18.48 19.23
N ALA A 69 -6.53 17.56 19.87
CA ALA A 69 -6.83 16.25 19.26
C ALA A 69 -7.64 16.39 17.95
N LEU A 70 -8.62 17.31 17.93
CA LEU A 70 -9.36 17.64 16.70
C LEU A 70 -8.45 18.26 15.63
N SER A 71 -7.49 19.09 16.02
CA SER A 71 -6.50 19.67 15.10
C SER A 71 -5.63 18.60 14.47
N SER A 72 -5.16 17.64 15.25
CA SER A 72 -4.37 16.51 14.75
C SER A 72 -5.18 15.63 13.80
N LEU A 73 -6.44 15.33 14.15
CA LEU A 73 -7.34 14.56 13.29
C LEU A 73 -7.63 15.31 11.98
N ALA A 74 -7.85 16.62 12.03
CA ALA A 74 -8.09 17.46 10.86
C ALA A 74 -6.87 17.49 9.91
N ASN A 75 -5.67 17.56 10.45
CA ASN A 75 -4.45 17.47 9.67
C ASN A 75 -4.31 16.11 8.97
N GLY A 76 -4.56 15.02 9.71
CA GLY A 76 -4.56 13.65 9.13
C GLY A 76 -5.59 13.52 8.01
N PHE A 77 -6.82 14.02 8.21
CA PHE A 77 -7.87 14.04 7.19
C PHE A 77 -7.41 14.69 5.89
N GLY A 78 -6.70 15.84 5.98
CA GLY A 78 -6.15 16.55 4.82
C GLY A 78 -5.00 15.79 4.14
N ILE A 79 -4.07 15.25 4.91
CA ILE A 79 -2.91 14.50 4.39
C ILE A 79 -3.35 13.24 3.66
N GLU A 80 -4.29 12.49 4.25
CA GLU A 80 -4.79 11.25 3.66
C GLU A 80 -5.76 11.46 2.51
N GLY A 81 -6.26 12.69 2.30
CA GLY A 81 -7.22 13.01 1.26
C GLY A 81 -8.57 12.31 1.44
N ALA A 82 -8.99 12.13 2.70
CA ALA A 82 -10.27 11.55 3.02
C ALA A 82 -11.42 12.43 2.50
N GLN A 83 -12.55 11.79 2.13
CA GLN A 83 -13.63 12.50 1.43
C GLN A 83 -14.67 13.12 2.37
N VAL A 84 -14.94 12.46 3.49
CA VAL A 84 -16.00 12.84 4.44
C VAL A 84 -15.52 12.59 5.86
N LEU A 85 -15.71 13.59 6.72
CA LEU A 85 -15.50 13.46 8.15
C LEU A 85 -16.84 13.20 8.82
N ARG A 86 -16.90 12.21 9.73
CA ARG A 86 -18.10 11.87 10.49
C ARG A 86 -17.97 12.28 11.93
N ILE A 87 -19.05 12.85 12.46
CA ILE A 87 -19.26 13.10 13.88
C ILE A 87 -20.42 12.21 14.30
N GLU A 88 -20.15 11.27 15.19
CA GLU A 88 -21.12 10.32 15.69
C GLU A 88 -21.49 10.74 17.13
N ALA A 89 -22.71 11.23 17.31
CA ALA A 89 -23.25 11.61 18.62
C ALA A 89 -24.13 10.49 19.20
N PRO A 90 -24.18 10.30 20.51
CA PRO A 90 -25.09 9.33 21.11
C PRO A 90 -26.57 9.66 20.80
N SER A 91 -27.36 8.63 20.49
CA SER A 91 -28.76 8.72 20.08
C SER A 91 -29.73 8.95 21.26
N GLY A 92 -29.31 9.69 22.29
CA GLY A 92 -30.15 10.05 23.42
C GLY A 92 -30.76 11.45 23.25
N ASP A 93 -31.83 11.74 24.01
CA ASP A 93 -32.42 13.08 24.04
C ASP A 93 -31.63 14.06 24.93
N ASP A 94 -30.35 13.87 25.12
CA ASP A 94 -29.48 14.78 25.87
C ASP A 94 -29.08 15.99 25.04
N PRO A 95 -29.59 17.19 25.36
CA PRO A 95 -29.29 18.41 24.59
C PRO A 95 -27.83 18.80 24.67
N VAL A 96 -27.14 18.42 25.75
CA VAL A 96 -25.71 18.74 25.93
C VAL A 96 -24.84 17.97 24.93
N SER A 97 -25.13 16.70 24.72
CA SER A 97 -24.43 15.88 23.74
C SER A 97 -24.65 16.36 22.30
N ALA A 98 -25.89 16.78 22.00
CA ALA A 98 -26.23 17.34 20.69
C ALA A 98 -25.48 18.67 20.44
N ASP A 99 -25.57 19.60 21.41
CA ASP A 99 -24.87 20.89 21.32
C ASP A 99 -23.34 20.69 21.18
N PHE A 100 -22.81 19.76 21.96
CA PHE A 100 -21.37 19.44 21.91
C PHE A 100 -20.94 18.93 20.52
N ALA A 101 -21.73 18.07 19.89
CA ALA A 101 -21.46 17.59 18.51
C ALA A 101 -21.48 18.74 17.48
N TYR A 102 -22.43 19.69 17.62
CA TYR A 102 -22.47 20.86 16.74
C TYR A 102 -21.31 21.83 16.99
N ARG A 103 -20.82 21.97 18.22
CA ARG A 103 -19.60 22.74 18.52
C ARG A 103 -18.36 22.12 17.87
N ILE A 104 -18.24 20.79 17.91
CA ILE A 104 -17.17 20.07 17.20
C ILE A 104 -17.25 20.35 15.70
N LYS A 105 -18.45 20.26 15.13
CA LYS A 105 -18.66 20.57 13.71
C LYS A 105 -18.23 22.00 13.36
N ALA A 106 -18.67 22.98 14.14
CA ALA A 106 -18.33 24.38 13.92
C ALA A 106 -16.80 24.62 14.01
N GLU A 107 -16.12 23.99 14.97
CA GLU A 107 -14.66 24.06 15.11
C GLU A 107 -13.92 23.49 13.89
N LEU A 108 -14.38 22.34 13.35
CA LEU A 108 -13.80 21.72 12.16
C LEU A 108 -14.07 22.54 10.89
N GLU A 109 -15.30 23.09 10.74
CA GLU A 109 -15.65 23.99 9.63
C GLU A 109 -14.82 25.28 9.66
N HIS A 110 -14.60 25.84 10.86
CA HIS A 110 -13.72 27.00 11.02
C HIS A 110 -12.28 26.72 10.58
N ARG A 111 -11.82 25.47 10.67
CA ARG A 111 -10.51 25.00 10.16
C ARG A 111 -10.52 24.67 8.67
N GLY A 112 -11.65 24.85 8.00
CA GLY A 112 -11.79 24.56 6.55
C GLY A 112 -11.99 23.09 6.23
N ILE A 113 -12.34 22.26 7.22
CA ILE A 113 -12.64 20.84 7.02
C ILE A 113 -14.07 20.66 6.54
N GLY A 114 -14.26 19.91 5.49
CA GLY A 114 -15.57 19.52 4.95
C GLY A 114 -15.45 18.62 3.73
N PRO A 115 -16.50 17.88 3.40
CA PRO A 115 -17.82 17.82 4.04
C PRO A 115 -17.84 17.06 5.38
N ILE A 116 -18.69 17.51 6.31
CA ILE A 116 -18.87 16.89 7.63
C ILE A 116 -20.28 16.34 7.75
N GLN A 117 -20.41 15.08 8.15
CA GLN A 117 -21.68 14.42 8.44
C GLN A 117 -21.82 14.23 9.95
N VAL A 118 -22.95 14.65 10.50
CA VAL A 118 -23.34 14.37 11.88
C VAL A 118 -24.37 13.25 11.85
N VAL A 119 -24.08 12.15 12.54
CA VAL A 119 -24.95 10.98 12.62
C VAL A 119 -25.14 10.57 14.08
N ALA A 120 -26.25 9.90 14.37
CA ALA A 120 -26.48 9.34 15.69
C ALA A 120 -25.99 7.89 15.76
N TYR A 121 -25.40 7.50 16.90
CA TYR A 121 -25.08 6.11 17.19
C TYR A 121 -25.79 5.65 18.48
N SER A 122 -26.12 4.37 18.53
CA SER A 122 -26.78 3.81 19.72
C SER A 122 -25.78 3.64 20.85
N ALA A 123 -26.02 4.32 21.95
CA ALA A 123 -25.27 4.21 23.19
C ALA A 123 -26.21 4.01 24.39
N PRO A 124 -25.80 3.19 25.38
CA PRO A 124 -26.59 3.01 26.60
C PRO A 124 -26.64 4.26 27.49
N ASP A 125 -25.61 5.10 27.39
CA ASP A 125 -25.49 6.37 28.10
C ASP A 125 -25.72 7.53 27.12
N PRO A 126 -26.75 8.41 27.39
CA PRO A 126 -26.97 9.60 26.56
C PRO A 126 -25.79 10.59 26.51
N ARG A 127 -24.89 10.52 27.52
CA ARG A 127 -23.64 11.30 27.57
C ARG A 127 -22.40 10.51 27.22
N ALA A 128 -22.57 9.41 26.50
CA ALA A 128 -21.43 8.68 25.91
C ALA A 128 -20.59 9.62 25.05
N PRO A 129 -19.28 9.32 24.87
CA PRO A 129 -18.39 10.18 24.10
C PRO A 129 -18.88 10.41 22.67
N VAL A 130 -18.73 11.62 22.16
CA VAL A 130 -18.90 11.92 20.74
C VAL A 130 -17.67 11.40 20.00
N LEU A 131 -17.92 10.58 18.96
CA LEU A 131 -16.85 10.01 18.14
C LEU A 131 -16.69 10.86 16.89
N VAL A 132 -15.44 11.19 16.58
CA VAL A 132 -15.10 11.98 15.39
C VAL A 132 -14.06 11.23 14.59
N GLY A 133 -14.31 11.01 13.30
CA GLY A 133 -13.37 10.24 12.50
C GLY A 133 -13.67 10.27 11.01
N TYR A 134 -12.83 9.59 10.25
CA TYR A 134 -12.97 9.44 8.80
C TYR A 134 -12.49 8.06 8.36
N GLU A 135 -12.93 7.65 7.17
CA GLU A 135 -12.47 6.42 6.55
C GLU A 135 -11.09 6.63 5.94
N THR A 136 -10.17 5.74 6.28
CA THR A 136 -8.81 5.72 5.78
C THR A 136 -8.48 4.39 5.10
N LEU A 137 -7.28 4.25 4.61
CA LEU A 137 -6.73 3.02 4.08
C LEU A 137 -5.48 2.64 4.87
N ARG A 138 -5.30 1.36 5.13
CA ARG A 138 -4.12 0.82 5.79
C ARG A 138 -3.38 -0.12 4.86
N ALA A 139 -2.07 0.01 4.78
CA ALA A 139 -1.25 -0.94 4.06
C ALA A 139 -1.20 -2.27 4.82
N VAL A 140 -1.43 -3.37 4.10
CA VAL A 140 -1.38 -4.72 4.67
C VAL A 140 0.07 -5.16 4.76
N ILE A 141 0.54 -5.42 5.98
CA ILE A 141 1.89 -5.93 6.22
C ILE A 141 1.86 -7.46 6.13
N PRO A 142 2.50 -8.07 5.11
CA PRO A 142 2.51 -9.52 4.98
C PRO A 142 3.26 -10.19 6.12
N GLN A 143 2.77 -11.34 6.57
CA GLN A 143 3.40 -12.16 7.62
C GLN A 143 4.51 -13.02 7.00
N CYS A 144 5.76 -12.58 7.10
CA CYS A 144 6.90 -13.22 6.45
C CYS A 144 7.49 -14.42 7.22
N GLY A 145 7.15 -14.58 8.52
CA GLY A 145 7.75 -15.58 9.40
C GLY A 145 7.21 -17.00 9.26
N THR A 146 6.24 -17.25 8.38
CA THR A 146 5.56 -18.55 8.28
C THR A 146 6.17 -19.50 7.24
N GLN A 147 7.03 -19.00 6.37
CA GLN A 147 7.61 -19.76 5.25
C GLN A 147 9.14 -19.76 5.34
N TRP A 148 9.67 -20.65 6.19
CA TRP A 148 11.11 -20.83 6.32
C TRP A 148 11.56 -22.05 5.51
N GLU A 149 12.34 -21.81 4.48
CA GLU A 149 13.00 -22.83 3.67
C GLU A 149 14.52 -22.73 3.84
N SER A 150 15.19 -23.86 3.69
CA SER A 150 16.65 -23.87 3.69
C SER A 150 17.19 -23.24 2.42
N LEU A 151 17.81 -22.07 2.52
CA LEU A 151 18.40 -21.35 1.39
C LEU A 151 19.56 -22.11 0.75
N THR A 152 20.10 -23.15 1.41
CA THR A 152 21.25 -23.93 0.93
C THR A 152 20.87 -25.22 0.21
N ARG A 153 19.59 -25.59 0.21
CA ARG A 153 19.09 -26.85 -0.39
C ARG A 153 18.44 -26.71 -1.76
N THR A 154 18.55 -25.54 -2.38
CA THR A 154 17.92 -25.32 -3.68
C THR A 154 18.78 -25.86 -4.81
N GLY A 155 18.58 -27.14 -5.16
CA GLY A 155 19.12 -27.71 -6.40
C GLY A 155 18.37 -27.27 -7.68
N THR A 156 17.27 -26.54 -7.53
CA THR A 156 16.36 -26.10 -8.61
C THR A 156 16.65 -24.72 -9.15
N ASN A 157 17.50 -23.93 -8.50
CA ASN A 157 17.75 -22.52 -8.84
C ASN A 157 16.48 -21.64 -8.81
N GLU A 158 15.47 -22.06 -8.07
CA GLU A 158 14.25 -21.29 -7.85
C GLU A 158 14.40 -20.32 -6.68
N THR A 159 13.65 -19.23 -6.70
CA THR A 159 13.60 -18.28 -5.60
C THR A 159 12.89 -18.88 -4.39
N PRO A 160 13.41 -18.69 -3.16
CA PRO A 160 12.71 -19.11 -1.94
C PRO A 160 11.27 -18.61 -1.87
N SER A 161 10.40 -19.37 -1.21
CA SER A 161 8.96 -19.05 -1.12
C SER A 161 8.68 -17.69 -0.47
N ASN A 162 9.52 -17.25 0.47
CA ASN A 162 9.41 -15.96 1.16
C ASN A 162 10.21 -14.82 0.49
N PHE A 163 10.81 -15.07 -0.67
CA PHE A 163 11.59 -14.05 -1.38
C PHE A 163 10.73 -12.84 -1.74
N GLY A 164 11.16 -11.68 -1.30
CA GLY A 164 10.46 -10.42 -1.49
C GLY A 164 9.43 -10.09 -0.40
N CYS A 165 9.04 -11.04 0.45
CA CYS A 165 8.09 -10.79 1.53
C CYS A 165 8.58 -9.65 2.46
N ALA A 166 9.82 -9.71 2.93
CA ALA A 166 10.39 -8.67 3.79
C ALA A 166 10.47 -7.29 3.08
N VAL A 167 10.73 -7.28 1.78
CA VAL A 167 10.76 -6.03 0.99
C VAL A 167 9.36 -5.41 0.96
N THR A 168 8.33 -6.20 0.67
CA THR A 168 6.93 -5.72 0.66
C THR A 168 6.46 -5.32 2.06
N ALA A 169 6.85 -6.07 3.11
CA ALA A 169 6.54 -5.71 4.49
C ALA A 169 7.16 -4.37 4.89
N ASN A 170 8.43 -4.15 4.55
CA ASN A 170 9.10 -2.88 4.81
C ASN A 170 8.47 -1.73 4.01
N LEU A 171 8.11 -1.97 2.75
CA LEU A 171 7.44 -0.97 1.93
C LEU A 171 6.06 -0.62 2.51
N ALA A 172 5.28 -1.63 2.93
CA ALA A 172 3.99 -1.41 3.58
C ALA A 172 4.10 -0.61 4.89
N ALA A 173 5.19 -0.84 5.66
CA ALA A 173 5.43 -0.12 6.91
C ALA A 173 5.94 1.32 6.71
N GLN A 174 6.54 1.62 5.56
CA GLN A 174 7.14 2.93 5.27
C GLN A 174 6.23 3.84 4.45
N ILE A 175 5.18 3.31 3.85
CA ILE A 175 4.29 4.13 3.02
C ILE A 175 3.53 5.13 3.88
N ASP A 176 3.68 6.41 3.56
CA ASP A 176 3.06 7.51 4.29
C ASP A 176 1.55 7.56 4.05
N ASN A 177 1.11 7.43 2.81
CA ASN A 177 -0.30 7.40 2.45
C ASN A 177 -0.64 6.12 1.67
N PRO A 178 -1.30 5.13 2.30
CA PRO A 178 -1.67 3.88 1.66
C PRO A 178 -2.60 4.04 0.44
N ARG A 179 -3.30 5.17 0.31
CA ARG A 179 -4.11 5.50 -0.87
C ARG A 179 -3.28 5.54 -2.15
N ASP A 180 -2.01 5.93 -2.05
CA ASP A 180 -1.09 5.99 -3.20
C ASP A 180 -0.81 4.61 -3.82
N ILE A 181 -1.10 3.52 -3.09
CA ILE A 181 -1.02 2.15 -3.61
C ILE A 181 -2.13 1.89 -4.64
N ILE A 182 -3.33 2.43 -4.39
CA ILE A 182 -4.49 2.26 -5.27
C ILE A 182 -4.44 3.29 -6.40
N GLN A 183 -4.20 4.54 -6.04
CA GLN A 183 -4.23 5.66 -6.97
C GLN A 183 -3.07 6.61 -6.66
N PRO A 184 -1.98 6.54 -7.44
CA PRO A 184 -0.85 7.45 -7.27
C PRO A 184 -1.28 8.90 -7.37
N ARG A 185 -0.71 9.74 -6.53
CA ARG A 185 -0.91 11.20 -6.59
C ARG A 185 -0.39 11.78 -7.90
N GLY A 186 -1.02 12.85 -8.37
CA GLY A 186 -0.52 13.60 -9.53
C GLY A 186 0.90 14.13 -9.26
N MET A 187 1.77 14.00 -10.25
CA MET A 187 3.12 14.55 -10.15
C MET A 187 3.08 16.07 -10.31
N THR A 188 3.86 16.76 -9.48
CA THR A 188 4.08 18.20 -9.68
C THR A 188 4.74 18.43 -11.03
N PRO A 189 4.27 19.38 -11.84
CA PRO A 189 4.92 19.71 -13.12
C PRO A 189 6.39 20.04 -12.90
N SER A 190 7.26 19.50 -13.75
CA SER A 190 8.68 19.82 -13.67
C SER A 190 8.91 21.30 -13.98
N ASN A 191 9.85 21.93 -13.25
CA ASN A 191 10.22 23.31 -13.51
C ASN A 191 10.85 23.45 -14.91
N ALA A 192 10.11 24.12 -15.82
CA ALA A 192 10.54 24.29 -17.20
C ALA A 192 11.84 25.12 -17.32
N ALA A 193 12.01 26.14 -16.45
CA ALA A 193 13.21 26.96 -16.44
C ALA A 193 14.46 26.14 -16.05
N ARG A 194 14.35 25.27 -15.01
CA ARG A 194 15.45 24.37 -14.65
C ARG A 194 15.76 23.38 -15.77
N ARG A 195 14.73 22.87 -16.42
CA ARG A 195 14.91 21.93 -17.54
C ARG A 195 15.65 22.58 -18.71
N SER A 196 15.32 23.83 -19.07
CA SER A 196 16.05 24.53 -20.15
C SER A 196 17.53 24.73 -19.84
N VAL A 197 17.87 25.09 -18.59
CA VAL A 197 19.28 25.20 -18.16
C VAL A 197 20.02 23.87 -18.28
N VAL A 198 19.38 22.75 -17.85
CA VAL A 198 19.99 21.42 -17.99
C VAL A 198 20.23 21.06 -19.45
N PHE A 199 19.29 21.36 -20.35
CA PHE A 199 19.47 21.12 -21.79
C PHE A 199 20.53 22.03 -22.40
N ASP A 200 20.64 23.26 -21.99
CA ASP A 200 21.65 24.19 -22.48
C ASP A 200 23.06 23.74 -22.05
N ASN A 201 23.23 23.35 -20.80
CA ASN A 201 24.48 22.79 -20.28
C ASN A 201 24.85 21.50 -21.03
N TYR A 202 23.87 20.59 -21.23
CA TYR A 202 24.10 19.37 -22.01
C TYR A 202 24.60 19.64 -23.44
N ARG A 203 23.99 20.61 -24.14
CA ARG A 203 24.42 21.00 -25.51
C ARG A 203 25.82 21.61 -25.53
N LYS A 204 26.25 22.28 -24.46
CA LYS A 204 27.58 22.84 -24.31
C LYS A 204 28.63 21.85 -23.84
N GLY A 205 28.22 20.63 -23.45
CA GLY A 205 29.08 19.62 -22.81
C GLY A 205 29.45 19.95 -21.37
N GLU A 206 28.67 20.83 -20.72
CA GLU A 206 28.86 21.22 -19.32
C GLU A 206 28.11 20.25 -18.38
N ALA A 207 28.54 20.22 -17.09
CA ALA A 207 27.90 19.37 -16.09
C ALA A 207 26.45 19.78 -15.88
N THR A 208 25.51 18.80 -15.95
CA THR A 208 24.08 19.01 -15.73
C THR A 208 23.66 18.78 -14.29
N ALA A 209 24.53 18.16 -13.47
CA ALA A 209 24.32 17.95 -12.04
C ALA A 209 24.69 19.22 -11.25
N ALA A 210 24.12 19.35 -10.06
CA ALA A 210 24.55 20.37 -9.10
C ALA A 210 26.02 20.12 -8.72
N PRO A 211 26.79 21.18 -8.40
CA PRO A 211 28.13 21.03 -7.83
C PRO A 211 28.05 20.14 -6.59
N GLN A 212 29.03 19.24 -6.43
CA GLN A 212 29.12 18.39 -5.25
C GLN A 212 29.46 19.29 -4.04
N GLU A 213 28.74 19.15 -2.93
CA GLU A 213 29.05 19.90 -1.71
C GLU A 213 30.42 19.50 -1.19
N GLU A 214 31.24 20.49 -0.82
CA GLU A 214 32.62 20.27 -0.34
C GLU A 214 32.69 19.35 0.89
N LEU A 215 31.65 19.40 1.74
CA LEU A 215 31.49 18.53 2.91
C LEU A 215 31.42 17.05 2.57
N VAL A 216 30.92 16.69 1.39
CA VAL A 216 30.78 15.31 0.94
C VAL A 216 31.96 14.87 0.05
N ALA A 217 32.60 15.81 -0.64
CA ALA A 217 33.70 15.53 -1.55
C ALA A 217 34.94 14.91 -0.88
N ASN A 218 35.17 15.21 0.42
CA ASN A 218 36.35 14.78 1.18
C ASN A 218 36.03 13.78 2.32
N GLN A 219 34.79 13.46 2.58
CA GLN A 219 34.44 12.46 3.58
C GLN A 219 34.27 11.09 2.93
N ARG A 220 35.19 10.17 3.21
CA ARG A 220 34.96 8.75 3.00
C ARG A 220 33.76 8.33 3.86
N VAL A 221 32.69 7.87 3.24
CA VAL A 221 31.41 7.47 3.89
C VAL A 221 31.58 6.31 4.87
N SER A 222 32.76 5.66 4.88
CA SER A 222 33.07 4.60 5.84
C SER A 222 34.58 4.54 6.09
N GLN A 223 35.02 4.92 7.26
CA GLN A 223 36.31 4.54 7.83
C GLN A 223 36.21 3.23 8.65
N ALA A 224 35.09 2.55 8.59
CA ALA A 224 34.80 1.39 9.43
C ALA A 224 35.30 0.05 8.85
N VAL A 225 35.99 0.05 7.73
CA VAL A 225 36.59 -1.16 7.14
C VAL A 225 38.08 -0.91 6.91
N ASN A 226 38.86 -1.13 7.93
CA ASN A 226 40.29 -1.45 7.90
C ASN A 226 40.47 -2.80 8.57
#